data_2041b5e947df36944d06221fd85166aa
#
_entry.id   2041b5e947df36944d06221fd85166aa
#
_cell.length_a   1.000
_cell.length_b   1.000
_cell.length_c   1.000
_cell.angle_alpha   90.00
_cell.angle_beta   90.00
_cell.angle_gamma   90.00
#
_symmetry.space_group_name_H-M   'P 1'
#
loop_
_entity.id
_entity.type
_entity.pdbx_description
1 polymer ?
#
loop_
_entity_poly.entity_id
_entity_poly.type
_entity_poly.pdbx_seq_one_letter_code
_entity_poly.pdbx_strand_id
1 'polypeptide(L)'
;MATNVPRRYARMVSDFGVEILDSLDAGALKWIAPMPLKVDYNEIIYTYIGESFKQMGSAPMMKKNVQNIVAAQALKDATMAYLISSSMNPGDYFFHFHGELHSAFHSGIAYYLKQYAPKLKVCTISVLQSSDPLKEKINKERADFTIVVPEDMTKTYEE
;
A
#
# COMPACT_ATOMS: atom_id res chain seq x y z
N MET A 1 -1.99 -16.12 -4.38
CA MET A 1 -3.12 -15.75 -3.51
C MET A 1 -3.43 -14.28 -3.70
N ALA A 2 -4.70 -13.88 -3.83
CA ALA A 2 -5.10 -12.49 -3.87
C ALA A 2 -5.18 -11.95 -2.42
N THR A 3 -4.39 -10.92 -2.12
CA THR A 3 -4.26 -10.37 -0.76
C THR A 3 -4.92 -9.00 -0.59
N ASN A 4 -5.23 -8.31 -1.71
CA ASN A 4 -5.80 -6.97 -1.63
C ASN A 4 -7.28 -7.02 -1.21
N VAL A 5 -7.71 -5.99 -0.48
CA VAL A 5 -9.10 -5.80 -0.09
C VAL A 5 -10.03 -5.70 -1.33
N PRO A 6 -11.24 -6.25 -1.30
CA PRO A 6 -12.22 -6.02 -2.36
C PRO A 6 -12.45 -4.52 -2.59
N ARG A 7 -12.34 -4.08 -3.85
CA ARG A 7 -12.36 -2.66 -4.25
C ARG A 7 -13.52 -1.86 -3.65
N ARG A 8 -14.69 -2.51 -3.47
CA ARG A 8 -15.87 -1.87 -2.88
C ARG A 8 -15.61 -1.30 -1.49
N TYR A 9 -14.87 -2.00 -0.62
CA TYR A 9 -14.60 -1.53 0.75
C TYR A 9 -13.61 -0.37 0.77
N ALA A 10 -12.55 -0.44 -0.03
CA ALA A 10 -11.64 0.69 -0.19
C ALA A 10 -12.36 1.94 -0.75
N ARG A 11 -13.32 1.74 -1.67
CA ARG A 11 -14.14 2.83 -2.19
C ARG A 11 -15.07 3.41 -1.12
N MET A 12 -15.72 2.58 -0.31
CA MET A 12 -16.55 3.05 0.80
C MET A 12 -15.75 3.94 1.75
N VAL A 13 -14.54 3.50 2.15
CA VAL A 13 -13.67 4.32 3.01
C VAL A 13 -13.25 5.62 2.32
N SER A 14 -12.91 5.56 1.03
CA SER A 14 -12.56 6.78 0.27
C SER A 14 -13.72 7.78 0.16
N ASP A 15 -14.95 7.30 0.15
CA ASP A 15 -16.14 8.16 0.00
C ASP A 15 -16.67 8.66 1.37
N PHE A 16 -16.59 7.85 2.43
CA PHE A 16 -17.29 8.10 3.69
C PHE A 16 -16.38 8.13 4.94
N GLY A 17 -15.09 7.80 4.83
CA GLY A 17 -14.17 7.71 5.96
C GLY A 17 -14.05 6.29 6.52
N VAL A 18 -13.10 6.09 7.45
CA VAL A 18 -12.79 4.75 8.00
C VAL A 18 -13.92 4.22 8.87
N GLU A 19 -14.71 5.08 9.49
CA GLU A 19 -15.82 4.75 10.38
C GLU A 19 -16.94 3.98 9.66
N ILE A 20 -17.03 4.07 8.32
CA ILE A 20 -18.00 3.30 7.53
C ILE A 20 -17.80 1.79 7.70
N LEU A 21 -16.59 1.35 8.07
CA LEU A 21 -16.29 -0.06 8.28
C LEU A 21 -17.02 -0.65 9.49
N ASP A 22 -17.45 0.16 10.45
CA ASP A 22 -18.23 -0.27 11.61
C ASP A 22 -19.64 -0.73 11.22
N SER A 23 -20.12 -0.34 10.03
CA SER A 23 -21.41 -0.75 9.49
C SER A 23 -21.37 -2.10 8.77
N LEU A 24 -20.20 -2.71 8.62
CA LEU A 24 -20.03 -3.97 7.89
C LEU A 24 -20.52 -5.16 8.72
N ASP A 25 -21.19 -6.08 8.06
CA ASP A 25 -21.59 -7.36 8.67
C ASP A 25 -20.40 -8.33 8.83
N ALA A 26 -20.60 -9.39 9.60
CA ALA A 26 -19.57 -10.40 9.88
C ALA A 26 -19.06 -11.11 8.60
N GLY A 27 -19.86 -11.17 7.53
CA GLY A 27 -19.46 -11.74 6.25
C GLY A 27 -18.47 -10.82 5.52
N ALA A 28 -18.72 -9.51 5.54
CA ALA A 28 -17.88 -8.49 4.96
C ALA A 28 -16.54 -8.34 5.71
N LEU A 29 -16.56 -8.38 7.03
CA LEU A 29 -15.38 -8.28 7.89
C LEU A 29 -14.32 -9.37 7.64
N LYS A 30 -14.71 -10.53 7.10
CA LYS A 30 -13.77 -11.59 6.71
C LYS A 30 -12.82 -11.23 5.55
N TRP A 31 -13.13 -10.16 4.82
CA TRP A 31 -12.39 -9.73 3.62
C TRP A 31 -11.46 -8.55 3.87
N ILE A 32 -11.39 -8.06 5.10
CA ILE A 32 -10.57 -6.91 5.47
C ILE A 32 -9.68 -7.24 6.66
N ALA A 33 -8.71 -6.36 6.94
CA ALA A 33 -7.89 -6.43 8.15
C ALA A 33 -8.77 -6.47 9.41
N PRO A 34 -8.28 -7.04 10.54
CA PRO A 34 -8.98 -7.00 11.80
C PRO A 34 -9.35 -5.58 12.23
N MET A 35 -10.57 -5.44 12.74
CA MET A 35 -11.05 -4.15 13.26
C MET A 35 -10.77 -3.98 14.76
N PRO A 36 -10.62 -2.75 15.26
CA PRO A 36 -10.65 -1.48 14.52
C PRO A 36 -9.38 -1.25 13.70
N LEU A 37 -9.53 -0.70 12.49
CA LEU A 37 -8.40 -0.30 11.66
C LEU A 37 -7.72 0.95 12.27
N LYS A 38 -6.46 0.82 12.65
CA LYS A 38 -5.64 1.95 13.10
C LYS A 38 -4.91 2.56 11.91
N VAL A 39 -5.22 3.81 11.58
CA VAL A 39 -4.56 4.56 10.52
C VAL A 39 -3.60 5.57 11.14
N ASP A 40 -2.31 5.41 10.88
CA ASP A 40 -1.31 6.42 11.23
C ASP A 40 -1.12 7.37 10.04
N TYR A 41 -1.78 8.51 10.08
CA TYR A 41 -1.70 9.51 9.01
C TYR A 41 -0.32 10.17 8.88
N ASN A 42 0.58 9.99 9.86
CA ASN A 42 1.95 10.51 9.82
C ASN A 42 2.94 9.51 9.21
N GLU A 43 2.49 8.30 8.88
CA GLU A 43 3.30 7.32 8.16
C GLU A 43 3.81 7.92 6.85
N ILE A 44 5.09 7.68 6.50
CA ILE A 44 5.78 8.37 5.40
C ILE A 44 4.99 8.30 4.10
N ILE A 45 4.55 7.10 3.71
CA ILE A 45 3.83 6.93 2.44
C ILE A 45 2.45 7.59 2.47
N TYR A 46 1.78 7.65 3.63
CA TYR A 46 0.47 8.27 3.75
C TYR A 46 0.56 9.79 3.71
N THR A 47 1.61 10.35 4.30
CA THR A 47 1.95 11.78 4.17
C THR A 47 2.23 12.11 2.70
N TYR A 48 3.07 11.32 2.02
CA TYR A 48 3.39 11.51 0.61
C TYR A 48 2.14 11.45 -0.29
N ILE A 49 1.28 10.45 -0.11
CA ILE A 49 0.02 10.32 -0.84
C ILE A 49 -0.87 11.54 -0.59
N GLY A 50 -1.02 11.94 0.68
CA GLY A 50 -1.84 13.09 1.05
C GLY A 50 -1.37 14.40 0.41
N GLU A 51 -0.07 14.64 0.39
CA GLU A 51 0.54 15.81 -0.25
C GLU A 51 0.40 15.78 -1.77
N SER A 52 0.65 14.63 -2.38
CA SER A 52 0.50 14.43 -3.83
C SER A 52 -0.93 14.77 -4.28
N PHE A 53 -1.94 14.30 -3.54
CA PHE A 53 -3.33 14.62 -3.83
C PHE A 53 -3.65 16.11 -3.65
N LYS A 54 -3.09 16.78 -2.66
CA LYS A 54 -3.26 18.24 -2.48
C LYS A 54 -2.66 19.03 -3.66
N GLN A 55 -1.53 18.58 -4.21
CA GLN A 55 -0.84 19.25 -5.32
C GLN A 55 -1.54 19.03 -6.67
N MET A 56 -2.28 17.95 -6.87
CA MET A 56 -2.98 17.66 -8.14
C MET A 56 -4.09 18.63 -8.49
N GLY A 57 -4.40 19.63 -7.63
CA GLY A 57 -5.28 20.78 -7.91
C GLY A 57 -6.72 20.38 -8.25
N SER A 58 -7.35 21.01 -9.21
CA SER A 58 -8.79 21.05 -9.46
C SER A 58 -9.43 19.84 -10.19
N ALA A 59 -8.82 18.67 -10.18
CA ALA A 59 -9.42 17.48 -10.82
C ALA A 59 -10.72 17.02 -10.09
N PRO A 60 -11.70 16.43 -10.78
CA PRO A 60 -12.99 15.98 -10.18
C PRO A 60 -12.84 15.06 -8.97
N MET A 61 -11.70 14.37 -8.86
CA MET A 61 -11.35 13.52 -7.72
C MET A 61 -11.08 14.29 -6.43
N MET A 62 -10.85 15.62 -6.50
CA MET A 62 -10.54 16.49 -5.35
C MET A 62 -11.73 16.95 -4.53
N LYS A 63 -12.93 16.52 -4.87
CA LYS A 63 -14.07 16.65 -3.96
C LYS A 63 -14.01 15.65 -2.79
N LYS A 64 -13.07 14.69 -2.84
CA LYS A 64 -12.90 13.71 -1.77
C LYS A 64 -12.00 14.24 -0.67
N ASN A 65 -12.33 13.91 0.56
CA ASN A 65 -11.46 14.18 1.70
C ASN A 65 -10.14 13.42 1.55
N VAL A 66 -9.01 14.13 1.57
CA VAL A 66 -7.67 13.54 1.44
C VAL A 66 -7.41 12.50 2.52
N GLN A 67 -7.88 12.73 3.75
CA GLN A 67 -7.76 11.76 4.85
C GLN A 67 -8.48 10.45 4.51
N ASN A 68 -9.65 10.51 3.86
CA ASN A 68 -10.38 9.31 3.45
C ASN A 68 -9.63 8.55 2.35
N ILE A 69 -8.93 9.23 1.44
CA ILE A 69 -8.10 8.60 0.42
C ILE A 69 -6.94 7.86 1.09
N VAL A 70 -6.26 8.50 2.04
CA VAL A 70 -5.19 7.89 2.84
C VAL A 70 -5.73 6.68 3.64
N ALA A 71 -6.87 6.83 4.31
CA ALA A 71 -7.49 5.74 5.05
C ALA A 71 -7.87 4.54 4.15
N ALA A 72 -8.33 4.80 2.92
CA ALA A 72 -8.61 3.75 1.94
C ALA A 72 -7.33 3.03 1.48
N GLN A 73 -6.20 3.74 1.38
CA GLN A 73 -4.91 3.13 1.12
C GLN A 73 -4.45 2.29 2.32
N ALA A 74 -4.56 2.82 3.53
CA ALA A 74 -4.23 2.12 4.76
C ALA A 74 -5.04 0.82 4.95
N LEU A 75 -6.33 0.83 4.59
CA LEU A 75 -7.16 -0.37 4.58
C LEU A 75 -6.61 -1.45 3.64
N LYS A 76 -6.15 -1.07 2.44
CA LYS A 76 -5.53 -2.02 1.49
C LYS A 76 -4.26 -2.61 2.09
N ASP A 77 -3.37 -1.75 2.60
CA ASP A 77 -2.07 -2.15 3.14
C ASP A 77 -2.21 -3.05 4.36
N ALA A 78 -3.09 -2.69 5.28
CA ALA A 78 -3.40 -3.49 6.46
C ALA A 78 -4.00 -4.87 6.08
N THR A 79 -4.91 -4.90 5.09
CA THR A 79 -5.52 -6.15 4.64
C THR A 79 -4.49 -7.06 3.98
N MET A 80 -3.64 -6.52 3.11
CA MET A 80 -2.55 -7.28 2.49
C MET A 80 -1.59 -7.81 3.55
N ALA A 81 -1.15 -6.97 4.49
CA ALA A 81 -0.26 -7.37 5.57
C ALA A 81 -0.87 -8.46 6.48
N TYR A 82 -2.14 -8.32 6.83
CA TYR A 82 -2.86 -9.32 7.64
C TYR A 82 -2.94 -10.67 6.93
N LEU A 83 -3.33 -10.68 5.65
CA LEU A 83 -3.43 -11.92 4.87
C LEU A 83 -2.07 -12.58 4.63
N ILE A 84 -1.01 -11.79 4.39
CA ILE A 84 0.36 -12.32 4.32
C ILE A 84 0.73 -12.98 5.64
N SER A 85 0.61 -12.26 6.76
CA SER A 85 1.02 -12.74 8.07
C SER A 85 0.25 -14.00 8.52
N SER A 86 -1.05 -14.05 8.23
CA SER A 86 -1.93 -15.18 8.60
C SER A 86 -1.76 -16.41 7.69
N SER A 87 -1.12 -16.27 6.54
CA SER A 87 -0.91 -17.36 5.57
C SER A 87 0.45 -18.03 5.71
N MET A 88 1.36 -17.48 6.53
CA MET A 88 2.72 -17.98 6.66
C MET A 88 2.88 -18.95 7.82
N ASN A 89 3.61 -20.02 7.60
CA ASN A 89 4.10 -20.93 8.65
C ASN A 89 5.60 -20.68 8.92
N PRO A 90 6.14 -21.11 10.05
CA PRO A 90 7.57 -21.06 10.31
C PRO A 90 8.37 -21.76 9.20
N GLY A 91 9.31 -21.02 8.61
CA GLY A 91 10.14 -21.52 7.51
C GLY A 91 9.63 -21.18 6.11
N ASP A 92 8.42 -20.64 5.97
CA ASP A 92 7.90 -20.23 4.66
C ASP A 92 8.60 -18.96 4.15
N TYR A 93 8.63 -18.83 2.81
CA TYR A 93 8.96 -17.61 2.09
C TYR A 93 7.72 -17.13 1.35
N PHE A 94 7.43 -15.83 1.45
CA PHE A 94 6.29 -15.21 0.77
C PHE A 94 6.78 -14.10 -0.16
N PHE A 95 6.51 -14.22 -1.46
CA PHE A 95 6.77 -13.19 -2.43
C PHE A 95 5.47 -12.46 -2.75
N HIS A 96 5.46 -11.13 -2.56
CA HIS A 96 4.29 -10.29 -2.77
C HIS A 96 4.58 -9.20 -3.79
N PHE A 97 3.81 -9.20 -4.88
CA PHE A 97 3.90 -8.19 -5.94
C PHE A 97 2.77 -7.18 -5.78
N HIS A 98 3.12 -5.90 -5.77
CA HIS A 98 2.18 -4.80 -5.57
C HIS A 98 2.74 -3.50 -6.15
N GLY A 99 1.91 -2.45 -6.23
CA GLY A 99 2.36 -1.13 -6.64
C GLY A 99 3.28 -0.48 -5.61
N GLU A 100 4.21 0.33 -6.06
CA GLU A 100 5.27 0.98 -5.28
C GLU A 100 4.76 1.64 -3.99
N LEU A 101 3.65 2.39 -4.08
CA LEU A 101 3.08 3.13 -2.94
C LEU A 101 2.52 2.26 -1.81
N HIS A 102 2.60 0.93 -1.94
CA HIS A 102 2.21 0.00 -0.89
C HIS A 102 3.36 -0.42 0.03
N SER A 103 4.63 -0.16 -0.34
CA SER A 103 5.80 -0.58 0.47
C SER A 103 6.98 0.37 0.46
N ALA A 104 6.95 1.43 -0.36
CA ALA A 104 8.04 2.41 -0.41
C ALA A 104 8.35 2.97 0.98
N PHE A 105 9.63 3.20 1.24
CA PHE A 105 10.16 3.68 2.53
C PHE A 105 9.85 2.76 3.71
N HIS A 106 9.72 1.45 3.48
CA HIS A 106 9.35 0.45 4.49
C HIS A 106 8.02 0.75 5.20
N SER A 107 7.16 1.52 4.54
CA SER A 107 5.86 2.00 4.98
C SER A 107 4.73 1.08 4.49
N GLY A 108 3.47 1.49 4.62
CA GLY A 108 2.33 0.75 4.10
C GLY A 108 2.25 -0.70 4.58
N ILE A 109 2.36 -1.68 3.67
CA ILE A 109 2.32 -3.11 4.00
C ILE A 109 3.40 -3.46 5.03
N ALA A 110 4.63 -2.96 4.88
CA ALA A 110 5.72 -3.25 5.79
C ALA A 110 5.45 -2.71 7.20
N TYR A 111 4.84 -1.52 7.31
CA TYR A 111 4.40 -0.95 8.57
C TYR A 111 3.38 -1.85 9.28
N TYR A 112 2.35 -2.33 8.60
CA TYR A 112 1.35 -3.23 9.20
C TYR A 112 1.90 -4.64 9.48
N LEU A 113 2.82 -5.16 8.66
CA LEU A 113 3.48 -6.43 8.94
C LEU A 113 4.25 -6.40 10.27
N LYS A 114 4.90 -5.28 10.59
CA LYS A 114 5.56 -5.10 11.91
C LYS A 114 4.57 -5.17 13.08
N GLN A 115 3.31 -4.80 12.86
CA GLN A 115 2.27 -4.86 13.89
C GLN A 115 1.66 -6.26 14.01
N TYR A 116 1.33 -6.91 12.88
CA TYR A 116 0.67 -8.22 12.88
C TYR A 116 1.64 -9.39 13.11
N ALA A 117 2.87 -9.26 12.64
CA ALA A 117 3.89 -10.31 12.73
C ALA A 117 5.29 -9.72 13.00
N PRO A 118 5.56 -9.17 14.21
CA PRO A 118 6.80 -8.44 14.51
C PRO A 118 8.08 -9.28 14.40
N LYS A 119 7.96 -10.60 14.37
CA LYS A 119 9.11 -11.53 14.19
C LYS A 119 9.39 -11.84 12.71
N LEU A 120 8.53 -11.40 11.79
CA LEU A 120 8.71 -11.65 10.38
C LEU A 120 9.86 -10.79 9.84
N LYS A 121 10.75 -11.42 9.09
CA LYS A 121 11.80 -10.71 8.35
C LYS A 121 11.19 -10.24 7.03
N VAL A 122 11.15 -8.93 6.83
CA VAL A 122 10.62 -8.30 5.62
C VAL A 122 11.77 -7.71 4.83
N CYS A 123 11.79 -7.96 3.54
CA CYS A 123 12.70 -7.35 2.58
C CYS A 123 11.87 -6.70 1.48
N THR A 124 12.17 -5.46 1.15
CA THR A 124 11.48 -4.68 0.12
C THR A 124 12.37 -4.52 -1.11
N ILE A 125 11.76 -4.68 -2.30
CA ILE A 125 12.43 -4.46 -3.58
C ILE A 125 11.60 -3.44 -4.36
N SER A 126 12.21 -2.32 -4.70
CA SER A 126 11.62 -1.27 -5.53
C SER A 126 12.11 -1.40 -6.97
N VAL A 127 11.22 -1.12 -7.94
CA VAL A 127 11.58 -1.07 -9.35
C VAL A 127 11.35 0.35 -9.85
N LEU A 128 12.41 1.01 -10.32
CA LEU A 128 12.37 2.36 -10.85
C LEU A 128 12.65 2.35 -12.36
N GLN A 129 11.91 3.18 -13.11
CA GLN A 129 12.21 3.45 -14.51
C GLN A 129 13.09 4.68 -14.63
N SER A 130 14.07 4.64 -15.53
CA SER A 130 14.97 5.76 -15.80
C SER A 130 15.38 5.80 -17.26
N SER A 131 15.54 7.00 -17.81
CA SER A 131 16.13 7.23 -19.13
C SER A 131 17.63 6.93 -19.18
N ASP A 132 18.33 6.97 -18.05
CA ASP A 132 19.74 6.58 -17.91
C ASP A 132 19.93 5.74 -16.63
N PRO A 133 19.62 4.43 -16.67
CA PRO A 133 19.66 3.55 -15.49
C PRO A 133 21.03 3.50 -14.78
N LEU A 134 22.13 3.74 -15.52
CA LEU A 134 23.47 3.69 -14.95
C LEU A 134 23.83 4.95 -14.15
N LYS A 135 23.12 6.06 -14.38
CA LYS A 135 23.35 7.34 -13.68
C LYS A 135 22.21 7.71 -12.73
N GLU A 136 21.19 6.85 -12.62
CA GLU A 136 20.04 7.11 -11.75
C GLU A 136 20.48 7.27 -10.28
N LYS A 137 20.01 8.34 -9.64
CA LYS A 137 20.24 8.59 -8.21
C LYS A 137 19.21 7.86 -7.38
N ILE A 138 19.67 6.80 -6.72
CA ILE A 138 18.81 5.96 -5.88
C ILE A 138 18.69 6.56 -4.47
N ASN A 139 17.47 6.78 -4.01
CA ASN A 139 17.22 7.03 -2.60
C ASN A 139 17.30 5.69 -1.83
N LYS A 140 18.35 5.53 -1.03
CA LYS A 140 18.63 4.28 -0.28
C LYS A 140 17.61 3.96 0.81
N GLU A 141 16.82 4.95 1.24
CA GLU A 141 15.77 4.76 2.25
C GLU A 141 14.49 4.18 1.65
N ARG A 142 14.39 4.15 0.31
CA ARG A 142 13.18 3.75 -0.40
C ARG A 142 12.86 2.27 -0.26
N ALA A 143 13.87 1.40 -0.30
CA ALA A 143 13.75 -0.04 -0.19
C ALA A 143 15.09 -0.67 0.18
N ASP A 144 15.09 -1.95 0.60
CA ASP A 144 16.32 -2.72 0.84
C ASP A 144 17.11 -2.92 -0.45
N PHE A 145 16.40 -3.14 -1.56
CA PHE A 145 16.97 -3.25 -2.90
C PHE A 145 16.19 -2.40 -3.89
N THR A 146 16.91 -1.79 -4.83
CA THR A 146 16.31 -1.04 -5.94
C THR A 146 16.83 -1.59 -7.26
N ILE A 147 15.90 -1.97 -8.14
CA ILE A 147 16.17 -2.37 -9.51
C ILE A 147 15.85 -1.18 -10.40
N VAL A 148 16.82 -0.70 -11.18
CA VAL A 148 16.58 0.36 -12.15
C VAL A 148 16.47 -0.25 -13.53
N VAL A 149 15.38 0.05 -14.23
CA VAL A 149 15.10 -0.45 -15.57
C VAL A 149 14.97 0.70 -16.57
N PRO A 150 15.31 0.50 -17.85
CA PRO A 150 15.11 1.51 -18.88
C PRO A 150 13.63 1.88 -19.05
N GLU A 151 13.35 3.16 -19.33
CA GLU A 151 11.97 3.64 -19.59
C GLU A 151 11.37 3.03 -20.86
N ASP A 152 12.20 2.71 -21.84
CA ASP A 152 11.83 2.11 -23.13
C ASP A 152 11.68 0.57 -23.08
N MET A 153 11.79 -0.02 -21.89
CA MET A 153 11.57 -1.44 -21.73
C MET A 153 10.14 -1.81 -22.15
N THR A 154 10.01 -2.92 -22.92
CA THR A 154 8.72 -3.40 -23.38
C THR A 154 7.72 -3.57 -22.26
N LYS A 155 6.61 -2.85 -22.35
CA LYS A 155 5.49 -2.97 -21.41
C LYS A 155 4.65 -4.19 -21.76
N THR A 156 4.07 -4.83 -20.74
CA THR A 156 3.16 -5.98 -20.89
C THR A 156 1.72 -5.55 -21.18
N TYR A 157 1.44 -4.26 -21.18
CA TYR A 157 0.13 -3.66 -21.47
C TYR A 157 0.32 -2.35 -22.23
N GLU A 158 -0.64 -1.99 -23.06
CA GLU A 158 -0.78 -0.68 -23.68
C GLU A 158 -1.65 0.22 -22.76
N GLU A 159 -1.29 1.52 -22.69
CA GLU A 159 -2.07 2.51 -21.93
C GLU A 159 -3.27 2.99 -22.72
#